data_fc008cfc62fb92ba932a6150f41251fc
#
_entry.id   fc008cfc62fb92ba932a6150f41251fc
#
_cell.length_a   1.000
_cell.length_b   1.000
_cell.length_c   1.000
_cell.angle_alpha   90.00
_cell.angle_beta   90.00
_cell.angle_gamma   90.00
#
_symmetry.space_group_name_H-M   'P 1'
#
loop_
_entity.id
_entity.type
_entity.pdbx_description
1 polymer ?
#
loop_
_entity_poly.entity_id
_entity_poly.type
_entity_poly.pdbx_seq_one_letter_code
_entity_poly.pdbx_strand_id
1 'polypeptide(L)'
;MGVAKADRADLNADSRLDRPAARDVARKSMVLLENRNRTLPLAKTAAIALVGPLADAPIDMLGSWSAAGYSKNAVTLRAGLNTAVAKNGGRLTYARGANITNDESTVKYLNFLNWDTPEVTQDPRAPAEMIAEAVKAAQ
;
A
#
# COMPACT_ATOMS: atom_id res chain seq x y z
N MET A 1 -23.13 19.06 28.87
CA MET A 1 -21.93 18.48 28.24
C MET A 1 -21.93 16.99 28.47
N GLY A 2 -22.20 16.21 27.44
CA GLY A 2 -22.07 14.75 27.51
C GLY A 2 -20.62 14.34 27.49
N VAL A 3 -19.97 14.34 28.63
CA VAL A 3 -18.63 13.77 28.79
C VAL A 3 -18.72 12.30 28.40
N ALA A 4 -17.78 11.86 27.59
CA ALA A 4 -17.72 10.50 27.10
C ALA A 4 -17.92 9.51 28.25
N LYS A 5 -18.99 8.73 28.18
CA LYS A 5 -19.16 7.59 29.09
C LYS A 5 -18.17 6.52 28.66
N ALA A 6 -17.42 5.98 29.61
CA ALA A 6 -16.41 4.96 29.36
C ALA A 6 -16.97 3.63 28.77
N ASP A 7 -18.28 3.47 28.82
CA ASP A 7 -19.01 2.26 28.39
C ASP A 7 -19.65 2.37 26.99
N ARG A 8 -19.21 3.32 26.15
CA ARG A 8 -19.76 3.49 24.81
C ARG A 8 -19.25 2.40 23.85
N ALA A 9 -19.93 1.27 23.85
CA ALA A 9 -19.67 0.16 22.94
C ALA A 9 -19.85 0.53 21.45
N ASP A 10 -20.69 1.55 21.17
CA ASP A 10 -20.90 2.11 19.82
C ASP A 10 -19.67 2.82 19.25
N LEU A 11 -18.67 3.13 20.07
CA LEU A 11 -17.41 3.74 19.68
C LEU A 11 -16.26 2.73 19.48
N ASN A 12 -16.57 1.43 19.49
CA ASN A 12 -15.55 0.42 19.17
C ASN A 12 -14.91 0.71 17.80
N ALA A 13 -13.58 0.74 17.78
CA ALA A 13 -12.80 1.06 16.58
C ALA A 13 -13.13 0.15 15.39
N ASP A 14 -13.37 -1.13 15.65
CA ASP A 14 -13.65 -2.11 14.60
C ASP A 14 -15.04 -1.90 13.97
N SER A 15 -16.02 -1.42 14.72
CA SER A 15 -17.37 -1.10 14.21
C SER A 15 -17.39 0.14 13.30
N ARG A 16 -16.35 0.97 13.35
CA ARG A 16 -16.22 2.21 12.54
C ARG A 16 -15.50 2.00 11.20
N LEU A 17 -14.95 0.81 10.96
CA LEU A 17 -14.26 0.48 9.72
C LEU A 17 -15.26 0.08 8.63
N ASP A 18 -15.99 1.06 8.08
CA ASP A 18 -16.84 0.83 6.92
C ASP A 18 -15.99 0.77 5.63
N ARG A 19 -15.38 -0.38 5.38
CA ARG A 19 -14.55 -0.62 4.20
C ARG A 19 -15.31 -0.49 2.88
N PRO A 20 -16.57 -0.94 2.74
CA PRO A 20 -17.38 -0.70 1.55
C PRO A 20 -17.57 0.77 1.24
N ALA A 21 -17.95 1.59 2.23
CA ALA A 21 -18.11 3.04 2.04
C ALA A 21 -16.80 3.72 1.71
N ALA A 22 -15.71 3.40 2.42
CA ALA A 22 -14.38 3.94 2.12
C ALA A 22 -13.93 3.62 0.69
N ARG A 23 -14.17 2.40 0.22
CA ARG A 23 -13.87 1.98 -1.15
C ARG A 23 -14.70 2.74 -2.18
N ASP A 24 -15.98 2.97 -1.92
CA ASP A 24 -16.86 3.70 -2.83
C ASP A 24 -16.42 5.16 -2.97
N VAL A 25 -16.12 5.82 -1.86
CA VAL A 25 -15.56 7.19 -1.85
C VAL A 25 -14.24 7.25 -2.61
N ALA A 26 -13.31 6.33 -2.35
CA ALA A 26 -12.03 6.28 -3.05
C ALA A 26 -12.21 6.12 -4.56
N ARG A 27 -13.12 5.25 -5.00
CA ARG A 27 -13.42 5.07 -6.43
C ARG A 27 -13.99 6.34 -7.09
N LYS A 28 -14.80 7.10 -6.37
CA LYS A 28 -15.40 8.35 -6.86
C LYS A 28 -14.43 9.52 -6.88
N SER A 29 -13.34 9.45 -6.09
CA SER A 29 -12.32 10.49 -6.02
C SER A 29 -11.22 10.36 -7.08
N MET A 30 -11.16 9.25 -7.80
CA MET A 30 -10.14 9.04 -8.85
C MET A 30 -10.42 9.88 -10.06
N VAL A 31 -9.41 10.62 -10.54
CA VAL A 31 -9.44 11.40 -11.77
C VAL A 31 -8.47 10.80 -12.78
N LEU A 32 -8.97 10.39 -13.94
CA LEU A 32 -8.16 9.90 -15.04
C LEU A 32 -7.65 11.08 -15.86
N LEU A 33 -6.38 11.43 -15.71
CA LEU A 33 -5.76 12.56 -16.42
C LEU A 33 -5.36 12.21 -17.84
N GLU A 34 -4.94 10.96 -18.07
CA GLU A 34 -4.50 10.49 -19.37
C GLU A 34 -4.72 8.99 -19.52
N ASN A 35 -5.06 8.53 -20.71
CA ASN A 35 -5.20 7.11 -21.03
C ASN A 35 -4.78 6.85 -22.48
N ARG A 36 -3.46 6.97 -22.75
CA ARG A 36 -2.90 6.70 -24.08
C ARG A 36 -3.16 5.25 -24.47
N ASN A 37 -3.49 5.06 -25.72
CA ASN A 37 -3.75 3.73 -26.30
C ASN A 37 -4.86 2.94 -25.57
N ARG A 38 -5.71 3.59 -24.78
CA ARG A 38 -6.76 2.94 -23.98
C ARG A 38 -6.23 1.81 -23.10
N THR A 39 -5.07 2.03 -22.46
CA THR A 39 -4.45 1.05 -21.57
C THR A 39 -5.34 0.70 -20.37
N LEU A 40 -6.10 1.68 -19.90
CA LEU A 40 -7.06 1.48 -18.82
C LEU A 40 -8.49 1.37 -19.36
N PRO A 41 -9.34 0.53 -18.75
CA PRO A 41 -9.06 -0.36 -17.62
C PRO A 41 -8.20 -1.55 -18.04
N LEU A 42 -7.31 -1.99 -17.14
CA LEU A 42 -6.53 -3.21 -17.37
C LEU A 42 -7.45 -4.43 -17.50
N ALA A 43 -7.09 -5.35 -18.40
CA ALA A 43 -7.79 -6.63 -18.49
C ALA A 43 -7.69 -7.37 -17.15
N LYS A 44 -8.78 -7.94 -16.68
CA LYS A 44 -8.81 -8.68 -15.42
C LYS A 44 -7.91 -9.92 -15.41
N THR A 45 -7.60 -10.44 -16.59
CA THR A 45 -6.68 -11.58 -16.83
C THR A 45 -5.25 -11.14 -17.13
N ALA A 46 -4.94 -9.84 -17.00
CA ALA A 46 -3.62 -9.32 -17.34
C ALA A 46 -2.51 -9.94 -16.49
N ALA A 47 -1.32 -10.05 -17.08
CA ALA A 47 -0.07 -10.17 -16.36
C ALA A 47 0.40 -8.78 -16.01
N ILE A 48 0.60 -8.50 -14.72
CA ILE A 48 0.97 -7.18 -14.20
C ILE A 48 2.32 -7.29 -13.50
N ALA A 49 3.26 -6.44 -13.87
CA ALA A 49 4.46 -6.19 -13.09
C ALA A 49 4.22 -4.99 -12.16
N LEU A 50 4.32 -5.20 -10.87
CA LEU A 50 4.25 -4.17 -9.85
C LEU A 50 5.65 -3.93 -9.31
N VAL A 51 6.19 -2.73 -9.51
CA VAL A 51 7.56 -2.39 -9.14
C VAL A 51 7.54 -1.19 -8.18
N GLY A 52 8.33 -1.28 -7.14
CA GLY A 52 8.54 -0.18 -6.20
C GLY A 52 8.44 -0.59 -4.73
N PRO A 53 9.25 0.01 -3.84
CA PRO A 53 9.28 -0.33 -2.42
C PRO A 53 7.96 0.00 -1.70
N LEU A 54 7.26 1.06 -2.12
CA LEU A 54 6.01 1.51 -1.50
C LEU A 54 4.78 0.71 -1.95
N ALA A 55 4.92 -0.18 -2.93
CA ALA A 55 3.82 -0.98 -3.42
C ALA A 55 3.28 -1.98 -2.36
N ASP A 56 4.10 -2.31 -1.36
CA ASP A 56 3.76 -3.23 -0.27
C ASP A 56 4.16 -2.64 1.09
N ALA A 57 3.82 -1.39 1.33
CA ALA A 57 4.14 -0.64 2.54
C ALA A 57 2.86 -0.15 3.23
N PRO A 58 2.29 -0.93 4.17
CA PRO A 58 1.01 -0.60 4.80
C PRO A 58 1.05 0.70 5.61
N ILE A 59 2.17 1.05 6.24
CA ILE A 59 2.28 2.30 7.01
C ILE A 59 2.14 3.53 6.10
N ASP A 60 2.73 3.48 4.90
CA ASP A 60 2.69 4.59 3.96
C ASP A 60 1.29 4.85 3.38
N MET A 61 0.39 3.84 3.47
CA MET A 61 -1.02 3.99 3.08
C MET A 61 -1.83 4.85 4.05
N LEU A 62 -1.33 5.07 5.26
CA LEU A 62 -2.03 5.86 6.29
C LEU A 62 -1.84 7.36 6.09
N GLY A 63 -0.72 7.78 5.52
CA GLY A 63 -0.33 9.17 5.37
C GLY A 63 0.20 9.80 6.68
N SER A 64 0.73 11.00 6.57
CA SER A 64 1.50 11.67 7.63
C SER A 64 0.67 12.21 8.81
N TRP A 65 -0.66 12.25 8.70
CA TRP A 65 -1.55 12.79 9.75
C TRP A 65 -2.48 11.71 10.33
N SER A 66 -2.05 10.47 10.33
CA SER A 66 -2.85 9.32 10.73
C SER A 66 -2.83 9.02 12.24
N ALA A 67 -2.82 10.02 13.10
CA ALA A 67 -2.61 9.92 14.56
C ALA A 67 -3.27 8.71 15.28
N ALA A 68 -4.29 8.09 14.71
CA ALA A 68 -4.98 6.92 15.25
C ALA A 68 -5.09 5.78 14.21
N GLY A 69 -4.27 5.82 13.16
CA GLY A 69 -4.25 4.78 12.13
C GLY A 69 -3.47 3.55 12.58
N TYR A 70 -3.94 2.36 12.21
CA TYR A 70 -3.21 1.12 12.39
C TYR A 70 -2.82 0.54 11.04
N SER A 71 -1.51 0.36 10.79
CA SER A 71 -0.99 -0.16 9.53
C SER A 71 -1.58 -1.52 9.15
N LYS A 72 -1.84 -2.38 10.14
CA LYS A 72 -2.51 -3.69 9.96
C LYS A 72 -3.89 -3.62 9.32
N ASN A 73 -4.53 -2.46 9.35
CA ASN A 73 -5.83 -2.23 8.72
C ASN A 73 -5.72 -1.77 7.26
N ALA A 74 -4.53 -1.35 6.83
CA ALA A 74 -4.29 -0.92 5.46
C ALA A 74 -4.22 -2.12 4.50
N VAL A 75 -4.75 -1.91 3.30
CA VAL A 75 -4.59 -2.86 2.19
C VAL A 75 -3.59 -2.27 1.22
N THR A 76 -2.41 -2.88 1.11
CA THR A 76 -1.37 -2.41 0.20
C THR A 76 -1.80 -2.52 -1.26
N LEU A 77 -1.17 -1.74 -2.14
CA LEU A 77 -1.42 -1.84 -3.58
C LEU A 77 -1.14 -3.25 -4.10
N ARG A 78 -0.05 -3.89 -3.61
CA ARG A 78 0.28 -5.28 -3.93
C ARG A 78 -0.84 -6.25 -3.52
N ALA A 79 -1.32 -6.17 -2.29
CA ALA A 79 -2.39 -7.04 -1.79
C ALA A 79 -3.70 -6.84 -2.55
N GLY A 80 -4.08 -5.58 -2.82
CA GLY A 80 -5.27 -5.23 -3.57
C GLY A 80 -5.25 -5.72 -5.01
N LEU A 81 -4.16 -5.49 -5.73
CA LEU A 81 -3.98 -5.96 -7.11
C LEU A 81 -3.93 -7.48 -7.18
N ASN A 82 -3.17 -8.13 -6.29
CA ASN A 82 -3.10 -9.59 -6.25
C ASN A 82 -4.49 -10.22 -6.08
N THR A 83 -5.29 -9.67 -5.16
CA THR A 83 -6.68 -10.12 -4.97
C THR A 83 -7.53 -9.91 -6.23
N ALA A 84 -7.36 -8.78 -6.91
CA ALA A 84 -8.15 -8.45 -8.10
C ALA A 84 -7.81 -9.34 -9.30
N VAL A 85 -6.52 -9.61 -9.55
CA VAL A 85 -6.10 -10.43 -10.72
C VAL A 85 -6.28 -11.92 -10.47
N ALA A 86 -6.02 -12.43 -9.26
CA ALA A 86 -6.14 -13.85 -8.94
C ALA A 86 -7.56 -14.39 -9.17
N LYS A 87 -8.58 -13.59 -8.85
CA LYS A 87 -9.99 -13.97 -9.07
C LYS A 87 -10.36 -14.22 -10.53
N ASN A 88 -9.56 -13.73 -11.46
CA ASN A 88 -9.86 -13.76 -12.89
C ASN A 88 -8.78 -14.51 -13.69
N GLY A 89 -7.88 -15.25 -13.04
CA GLY A 89 -6.81 -15.97 -13.71
C GLY A 89 -5.65 -15.10 -14.21
N GLY A 90 -5.57 -13.85 -13.78
CA GLY A 90 -4.43 -12.98 -14.04
C GLY A 90 -3.23 -13.30 -13.14
N ARG A 91 -2.11 -12.66 -13.39
CA ARG A 91 -0.87 -12.82 -12.62
C ARG A 91 -0.31 -11.47 -12.19
N LEU A 92 0.12 -11.37 -10.94
CA LEU A 92 0.89 -10.26 -10.42
C LEU A 92 2.31 -10.73 -10.10
N THR A 93 3.30 -10.08 -10.71
CA THR A 93 4.71 -10.24 -10.35
C THR A 93 5.14 -8.97 -9.62
N TYR A 94 5.75 -9.13 -8.44
CA TYR A 94 6.23 -7.99 -7.66
C TYR A 94 7.76 -7.99 -7.59
N ALA A 95 8.34 -6.81 -7.78
CA ALA A 95 9.75 -6.56 -7.54
C ALA A 95 9.91 -5.24 -6.78
N ARG A 96 10.74 -5.24 -5.74
CA ARG A 96 10.99 -4.03 -4.95
C ARG A 96 11.68 -2.93 -5.77
N GLY A 97 12.63 -3.30 -6.62
CA GLY A 97 13.35 -2.42 -7.55
C GLY A 97 14.37 -1.49 -6.89
N ALA A 98 14.08 -0.97 -5.70
CA ALA A 98 14.98 -0.09 -4.94
C ALA A 98 14.62 -0.10 -3.44
N ASN A 99 15.52 0.37 -2.60
CA ASN A 99 15.20 0.79 -1.24
C ASN A 99 14.57 2.18 -1.25
N ILE A 100 13.78 2.52 -0.23
CA ILE A 100 13.29 3.90 -0.02
C ILE A 100 14.48 4.83 0.22
N THR A 101 15.44 4.35 1.00
CA THR A 101 16.74 5.00 1.25
C THR A 101 17.78 3.94 1.55
N ASN A 102 19.04 4.23 1.25
CA ASN A 102 20.19 3.39 1.63
C ASN A 102 20.93 3.96 2.85
N ASP A 103 20.46 5.08 3.40
CA ASP A 103 21.03 5.68 4.59
C ASP A 103 20.41 5.10 5.86
N GLU A 104 21.23 4.43 6.66
CA GLU A 104 20.79 3.80 7.91
C GLU A 104 20.23 4.80 8.93
N SER A 105 20.78 6.02 8.96
CA SER A 105 20.31 7.04 9.90
C SER A 105 18.89 7.49 9.56
N THR A 106 18.61 7.64 8.28
CA THR A 106 17.26 7.93 7.78
C THR A 106 16.29 6.79 8.07
N VAL A 107 16.70 5.53 7.88
CA VAL A 107 15.87 4.36 8.23
C VAL A 107 15.52 4.36 9.72
N LYS A 108 16.51 4.60 10.59
CA LYS A 108 16.29 4.68 12.03
C LYS A 108 15.34 5.80 12.41
N TYR A 109 15.48 6.97 11.77
CA TYR A 109 14.61 8.11 11.99
C TYR A 109 13.16 7.83 11.56
N LEU A 110 12.98 7.28 10.37
CA LEU A 110 11.65 6.92 9.86
C LEU A 110 10.98 5.87 10.75
N ASN A 111 11.72 4.86 11.19
CA ASN A 111 11.19 3.84 12.09
C ASN A 111 10.93 4.36 13.52
N PHE A 112 11.68 5.36 13.98
CA PHE A 112 11.39 6.05 15.24
C PHE A 112 10.05 6.78 15.21
N LEU A 113 9.65 7.29 14.04
CA LEU A 113 8.34 7.95 13.88
C LEU A 113 7.18 6.95 13.76
N ASN A 114 7.47 5.68 13.53
CA ASN A 114 6.47 4.62 13.40
C ASN A 114 6.19 3.96 14.76
N TRP A 115 5.16 4.41 15.43
CA TRP A 115 4.79 3.95 16.77
C TRP A 115 4.26 2.51 16.82
N ASP A 116 3.76 2.00 15.70
CA ASP A 116 3.05 0.72 15.64
C ASP A 116 4.03 -0.44 15.35
N THR A 117 4.71 -0.37 14.22
CA THR A 117 5.73 -1.34 13.80
C THR A 117 6.75 -0.68 12.88
N PRO A 118 8.05 -0.93 13.08
CA PRO A 118 9.06 -0.49 12.12
C PRO A 118 8.85 -1.20 10.79
N GLU A 119 8.50 -0.46 9.75
CA GLU A 119 8.20 -1.04 8.42
C GLU A 119 9.20 -0.65 7.34
N VAL A 120 10.00 0.40 7.59
CA VAL A 120 11.07 0.77 6.66
C VAL A 120 12.24 -0.17 6.86
N THR A 121 12.41 -1.06 5.90
CA THR A 121 13.52 -2.02 5.88
C THR A 121 14.39 -1.81 4.66
N GLN A 122 15.69 -2.04 4.83
CA GLN A 122 16.63 -2.08 3.71
C GLN A 122 16.76 -3.52 3.21
N ASP A 123 16.65 -3.69 1.90
CA ASP A 123 17.09 -4.91 1.23
C ASP A 123 18.62 -4.83 1.11
N PRO A 124 19.38 -5.84 1.58
CA PRO A 124 20.84 -5.80 1.56
C PRO A 124 21.45 -6.00 0.18
N ARG A 125 20.65 -6.36 -0.82
CA ARG A 125 21.14 -6.57 -2.20
C ARG A 125 21.65 -5.28 -2.81
N ALA A 126 22.59 -5.41 -3.74
CA ALA A 126 23.07 -4.28 -4.51
C ALA A 126 21.94 -3.63 -5.34
N PRO A 127 21.91 -2.30 -5.50
CA PRO A 127 20.89 -1.63 -6.30
C PRO A 127 20.75 -2.19 -7.72
N ALA A 128 21.85 -2.58 -8.36
CA ALA A 128 21.84 -3.17 -9.70
C ALA A 128 21.07 -4.50 -9.76
N GLU A 129 21.14 -5.33 -8.71
CA GLU A 129 20.42 -6.59 -8.64
C GLU A 129 18.91 -6.36 -8.50
N MET A 130 18.51 -5.41 -7.66
CA MET A 130 17.11 -5.04 -7.49
C MET A 130 16.51 -4.45 -8.77
N ILE A 131 17.28 -3.63 -9.50
CA ILE A 131 16.86 -3.09 -10.79
C ILE A 131 16.72 -4.22 -11.82
N ALA A 132 17.68 -5.14 -11.88
CA ALA A 132 17.63 -6.28 -12.81
C ALA A 132 16.38 -7.18 -12.55
N GLU A 133 16.05 -7.42 -11.28
CA GLU A 133 14.82 -8.12 -10.90
C GLU A 133 13.57 -7.37 -11.38
N ALA A 134 13.53 -6.05 -11.21
CA ALA A 134 12.40 -5.23 -11.65
C ALA A 134 12.25 -5.24 -13.18
N VAL A 135 13.35 -5.13 -13.91
CA VAL A 135 13.35 -5.24 -15.37
C VAL A 135 12.84 -6.61 -15.82
N LYS A 136 13.32 -7.69 -15.20
CA LYS A 136 12.85 -9.05 -15.49
C LYS A 136 11.35 -9.23 -15.19
N ALA A 137 10.85 -8.59 -14.14
CA ALA A 137 9.42 -8.65 -13.80
C ALA A 137 8.54 -7.92 -14.84
N ALA A 138 9.09 -6.91 -15.53
CA ALA A 138 8.38 -6.10 -16.52
C ALA A 138 8.43 -6.68 -17.95
N GLN A 139 9.23 -7.69 -18.22
CA GLN A 139 9.31 -8.42 -19.48
C GLN A 139 8.35 -9.60 -19.53
#